data_abccd03277bee92af5d5b259055c7091
#
_entry.id   abccd03277bee92af5d5b259055c7091
#
_cell.length_a   1.000
_cell.length_b   1.000
_cell.length_c   1.000
_cell.angle_alpha   90.00
_cell.angle_beta   90.00
_cell.angle_gamma   90.00
#
_symmetry.space_group_name_H-M   'P 1'
#
loop_
_entity.id
_entity.type
_entity.pdbx_description
1 polymer ?
#
loop_
_entity_poly.entity_id
_entity_poly.type
_entity_poly.pdbx_seq_one_letter_code
_entity_poly.pdbx_strand_id
1 'polypeptide(L)'
;MIAIAKLKKVDLIGSNLKAIIPKTKGIYFWCTNETDEVVYIGTGSGVNGLYNRIVRQHLNPKYIEYREEKQSVKDFFQQEHPIMKEVKGVLKAGLDQSAFRKNIGRTYNIKPGEGTINYIKDNLYLKFHELEDKDELMILEKELISKHQPVLNISHKYKISNRLS
;
A
#
# COMPACT_ATOMS: atom_id res chain seq x y z
N MET A 1 -15.44 -17.00 -5.86
CA MET A 1 -14.02 -16.60 -6.07
C MET A 1 -13.99 -15.39 -6.98
N ILE A 2 -13.25 -14.34 -6.62
CA ILE A 2 -13.15 -13.11 -7.42
C ILE A 2 -12.20 -13.34 -8.59
N ALA A 3 -12.68 -13.06 -9.81
CA ALA A 3 -11.83 -13.03 -11.00
C ALA A 3 -11.23 -11.61 -11.14
N ILE A 4 -10.03 -11.39 -10.65
CA ILE A 4 -9.35 -10.08 -10.67
C ILE A 4 -9.28 -9.50 -12.10
N ALA A 5 -9.08 -10.35 -13.11
CA ALA A 5 -9.02 -9.92 -14.50
C ALA A 5 -10.31 -9.23 -14.98
N LYS A 6 -11.46 -9.59 -14.42
CA LYS A 6 -12.76 -9.02 -14.78
C LYS A 6 -13.10 -7.73 -14.03
N LEU A 7 -12.35 -7.36 -13.00
CA LEU A 7 -12.57 -6.12 -12.29
C LEU A 7 -12.21 -4.91 -13.15
N LYS A 8 -12.96 -3.82 -12.95
CA LYS A 8 -12.73 -2.57 -13.67
C LYS A 8 -11.36 -1.99 -13.33
N LYS A 9 -10.60 -1.64 -14.35
CA LYS A 9 -9.37 -0.87 -14.23
C LYS A 9 -9.68 0.58 -13.87
N VAL A 10 -8.95 1.11 -12.89
CA VAL A 10 -8.99 2.53 -12.52
C VAL A 10 -7.59 3.10 -12.71
N ASP A 11 -7.45 3.95 -13.72
CA ASP A 11 -6.22 4.69 -13.97
C ASP A 11 -6.06 5.82 -12.95
N LEU A 12 -4.84 6.04 -12.45
CA LEU A 12 -4.59 7.06 -11.44
C LEU A 12 -4.46 8.46 -12.05
N ILE A 13 -3.94 8.54 -13.28
CA ILE A 13 -3.77 9.78 -14.01
C ILE A 13 -5.06 10.07 -14.77
N GLY A 14 -5.58 11.29 -14.64
CA GLY A 14 -6.80 11.73 -15.31
C GLY A 14 -8.11 11.24 -14.70
N SER A 15 -8.07 10.47 -13.61
CA SER A 15 -9.26 10.02 -12.90
C SER A 15 -9.51 10.82 -11.63
N ASN A 16 -10.79 11.12 -11.35
CA ASN A 16 -11.19 11.69 -10.07
C ASN A 16 -11.36 10.58 -9.02
N LEU A 17 -10.27 10.18 -8.38
CA LEU A 17 -10.26 9.08 -7.41
C LEU A 17 -11.17 9.34 -6.21
N LYS A 18 -11.32 10.58 -5.78
CA LYS A 18 -12.20 10.94 -4.66
C LYS A 18 -13.67 10.65 -4.96
N ALA A 19 -14.06 10.70 -6.24
CA ALA A 19 -15.41 10.37 -6.68
C ALA A 19 -15.58 8.87 -7.02
N ILE A 20 -14.50 8.21 -7.47
CA ILE A 20 -14.54 6.82 -7.95
C ILE A 20 -14.41 5.82 -6.80
N ILE A 21 -13.52 6.09 -5.83
CA ILE A 21 -13.24 5.14 -4.74
C ILE A 21 -14.34 5.21 -3.68
N PRO A 22 -15.08 4.11 -3.43
CA PRO A 22 -16.17 4.12 -2.47
C PRO A 22 -15.69 4.14 -1.02
N LYS A 23 -16.55 4.61 -0.13
CA LYS A 23 -16.32 4.61 1.33
C LYS A 23 -16.75 3.30 2.01
N THR A 24 -16.99 2.28 1.24
CA THR A 24 -17.37 0.94 1.68
C THR A 24 -16.16 0.08 1.96
N LYS A 25 -16.34 -1.02 2.70
CA LYS A 25 -15.28 -2.02 2.88
C LYS A 25 -15.02 -2.76 1.57
N GLY A 26 -13.81 -3.26 1.42
CA GLY A 26 -13.46 -4.02 0.23
C GLY A 26 -12.00 -4.41 0.16
N ILE A 27 -11.68 -5.11 -0.91
CA ILE A 27 -10.34 -5.53 -1.27
C ILE A 27 -9.88 -4.76 -2.51
N TYR A 28 -8.61 -4.41 -2.56
CA TYR A 28 -8.03 -3.69 -3.70
C TYR A 28 -6.73 -4.33 -4.16
N PHE A 29 -6.43 -4.09 -5.43
CA PHE A 29 -5.31 -4.68 -6.15
C PHE A 29 -4.54 -3.59 -6.88
N TRP A 30 -3.26 -3.48 -6.60
CA TRP A 30 -2.35 -2.66 -7.38
C TRP A 30 -1.72 -3.53 -8.46
N CYS A 31 -1.84 -3.10 -9.70
CA CYS A 31 -1.36 -3.82 -10.87
C CYS A 31 -0.39 -2.95 -11.68
N THR A 32 0.58 -3.58 -12.32
CA THR A 32 1.50 -2.86 -13.21
C THR A 32 0.82 -2.44 -14.50
N ASN A 33 1.11 -1.23 -14.97
CA ASN A 33 0.61 -0.75 -16.27
C ASN A 33 1.20 -1.56 -17.44
N GLU A 34 2.41 -2.06 -17.28
CA GLU A 34 3.15 -2.73 -18.35
C GLU A 34 2.67 -4.17 -18.61
N THR A 35 2.44 -4.94 -17.54
CA THR A 35 2.18 -6.39 -17.66
C THR A 35 0.84 -6.84 -17.08
N ASP A 36 0.06 -5.92 -16.50
CA ASP A 36 -1.18 -6.23 -15.74
C ASP A 36 -0.98 -7.17 -14.54
N GLU A 37 0.26 -7.33 -14.09
CA GLU A 37 0.59 -8.17 -12.94
C GLU A 37 0.12 -7.53 -11.64
N VAL A 38 -0.51 -8.32 -10.77
CA VAL A 38 -0.89 -7.90 -9.42
C VAL A 38 0.36 -7.86 -8.54
N VAL A 39 0.77 -6.67 -8.11
CA VAL A 39 1.97 -6.46 -7.29
C VAL A 39 1.68 -6.24 -5.82
N TYR A 40 0.47 -5.87 -5.46
CA TYR A 40 0.03 -5.72 -4.08
C TYR A 40 -1.47 -5.95 -3.94
N ILE A 41 -1.86 -6.63 -2.87
CA ILE A 41 -3.24 -6.87 -2.46
C ILE A 41 -3.42 -6.32 -1.05
N GLY A 42 -4.50 -5.58 -0.82
CA GLY A 42 -4.82 -5.05 0.50
C GLY A 42 -6.31 -4.88 0.71
N THR A 43 -6.69 -4.58 1.94
CA THR A 43 -8.09 -4.38 2.32
C THR A 43 -8.32 -3.02 2.96
N GLY A 44 -9.50 -2.48 2.76
CA GLY A 44 -10.04 -1.35 3.48
C GLY A 44 -11.22 -1.82 4.34
N SER A 45 -10.97 -2.14 5.61
CA SER A 45 -11.96 -2.72 6.53
C SER A 45 -12.38 -1.77 7.66
N GLY A 46 -11.76 -0.63 7.80
CA GLY A 46 -12.06 0.39 8.80
C GLY A 46 -13.10 1.40 8.34
N VAL A 47 -13.22 2.49 9.09
CA VAL A 47 -14.10 3.63 8.76
C VAL A 47 -13.71 4.20 7.40
N ASN A 48 -14.70 4.47 6.55
CA ASN A 48 -14.52 4.88 5.15
C ASN A 48 -13.71 3.89 4.29
N GLY A 49 -13.56 2.66 4.71
CA GLY A 49 -13.10 1.49 3.98
C GLY A 49 -12.01 1.73 2.93
N LEU A 50 -12.32 1.43 1.69
CA LEU A 50 -11.43 1.58 0.54
C LEU A 50 -10.94 3.03 0.35
N TYR A 51 -11.84 4.00 0.49
CA TYR A 51 -11.49 5.42 0.34
C TYR A 51 -10.40 5.86 1.34
N ASN A 52 -10.58 5.50 2.60
CA ASN A 52 -9.59 5.84 3.62
C ASN A 52 -8.23 5.22 3.33
N ARG A 53 -8.21 3.93 2.99
CA ARG A 53 -6.97 3.20 2.72
C ARG A 53 -6.24 3.70 1.47
N ILE A 54 -6.96 3.91 0.38
CA ILE A 54 -6.38 4.27 -0.92
C ILE A 54 -6.10 5.77 -0.99
N VAL A 55 -7.13 6.60 -0.77
CA VAL A 55 -7.03 8.06 -1.00
C VAL A 55 -6.35 8.78 0.16
N ARG A 56 -6.76 8.48 1.41
CA ARG A 56 -6.24 9.17 2.60
C ARG A 56 -4.92 8.63 3.13
N GLN A 57 -4.56 7.40 2.79
CA GLN A 57 -3.32 6.79 3.26
C GLN A 57 -2.33 6.57 2.11
N HIS A 58 -2.56 5.62 1.21
CA HIS A 58 -1.57 5.25 0.19
C HIS A 58 -1.19 6.37 -0.76
N LEU A 59 -2.13 7.20 -1.17
CA LEU A 59 -1.91 8.30 -2.11
C LEU A 59 -1.78 9.67 -1.42
N ASN A 60 -1.77 9.73 -0.10
CA ASN A 60 -1.64 10.97 0.64
C ASN A 60 -0.20 11.18 1.13
N PRO A 61 0.52 12.20 0.60
CA PRO A 61 1.89 12.49 1.02
C PRO A 61 1.99 12.94 2.50
N LYS A 62 0.88 13.36 3.10
CA LYS A 62 0.82 13.77 4.51
C LYS A 62 0.59 12.60 5.47
N TYR A 63 0.40 11.37 4.99
CA TYR A 63 0.23 10.19 5.85
C TYR A 63 1.58 9.72 6.39
N ILE A 64 2.19 10.58 7.19
CA ILE A 64 3.50 10.42 7.82
C ILE A 64 3.39 10.84 9.28
N GLU A 65 3.85 10.01 10.19
CA GLU A 65 3.96 10.33 11.61
C GLU A 65 5.36 10.89 11.89
N TYR A 66 5.42 12.07 12.51
CA TYR A 66 6.68 12.70 12.88
C TYR A 66 7.01 12.42 14.36
N ARG A 67 8.17 11.81 14.59
CA ARG A 67 8.67 11.44 15.93
C ARG A 67 9.95 12.17 16.26
N GLU A 68 10.22 12.38 17.56
CA GLU A 68 11.51 12.88 17.99
C GLU A 68 12.62 11.90 17.61
N GLU A 69 13.77 12.42 17.18
CA GLU A 69 14.91 11.64 16.69
C GLU A 69 15.43 10.58 17.69
N LYS A 70 15.22 10.82 18.99
CA LYS A 70 15.58 9.88 20.08
C LYS A 70 14.74 8.60 20.12
N GLN A 71 13.55 8.59 19.53
CA GLN A 71 12.74 7.39 19.40
C GLN A 71 13.23 6.63 18.17
N SER A 72 14.06 5.61 18.40
CA SER A 72 14.70 4.84 17.36
C SER A 72 13.69 4.35 16.30
N VAL A 73 13.71 4.99 15.16
CA VAL A 73 13.04 4.48 13.97
C VAL A 73 13.90 3.34 13.44
N LYS A 74 13.55 2.10 13.80
CA LYS A 74 14.25 0.89 13.34
C LYS A 74 13.90 0.48 11.91
N ASP A 75 13.27 1.35 11.16
CA ASP A 75 12.91 1.05 9.78
C ASP A 75 14.10 1.40 8.86
N PHE A 76 14.66 0.39 8.22
CA PHE A 76 15.76 0.51 7.24
C PHE A 76 15.52 1.64 6.22
N PHE A 77 14.31 1.73 5.75
CA PHE A 77 13.87 2.73 4.80
C PHE A 77 14.06 4.17 5.29
N GLN A 78 13.84 4.40 6.59
CA GLN A 78 14.04 5.72 7.19
C GLN A 78 15.47 6.02 7.54
N GLN A 79 16.28 5.00 7.77
CA GLN A 79 17.72 5.18 8.01
C GLN A 79 18.44 5.67 6.76
N GLU A 80 18.07 5.16 5.58
CA GLU A 80 18.68 5.56 4.30
C GLU A 80 18.06 6.81 3.68
N HIS A 81 16.77 7.04 3.91
CA HIS A 81 16.02 8.16 3.33
C HIS A 81 15.23 8.91 4.40
N PRO A 82 15.88 9.58 5.35
CA PRO A 82 15.19 10.27 6.42
C PRO A 82 14.35 11.42 5.89
N ILE A 83 13.08 11.45 6.31
CA ILE A 83 12.20 12.60 6.11
C ILE A 83 12.32 13.47 7.37
N MET A 84 12.99 14.60 7.26
CA MET A 84 13.18 15.50 8.39
C MET A 84 12.27 16.72 8.27
N LYS A 85 11.65 17.09 9.37
CA LYS A 85 10.80 18.29 9.47
C LYS A 85 10.94 18.94 10.82
N GLU A 86 11.08 20.26 10.83
CA GLU A 86 10.97 21.05 12.05
C GLU A 86 9.49 21.24 12.43
N VAL A 87 9.13 20.84 13.65
CA VAL A 87 7.79 21.00 14.21
C VAL A 87 7.92 21.72 15.56
N LYS A 88 7.41 22.93 15.65
CA LYS A 88 7.47 23.78 16.85
C LYS A 88 8.91 23.93 17.39
N GLY A 89 9.88 24.21 16.52
CA GLY A 89 11.28 24.39 16.87
C GLY A 89 12.06 23.11 17.17
N VAL A 90 11.45 21.93 17.02
CA VAL A 90 12.09 20.62 17.23
C VAL A 90 12.19 19.87 15.92
N LEU A 91 13.40 19.40 15.58
CA LEU A 91 13.63 18.56 14.42
C LEU A 91 13.07 17.16 14.68
N LYS A 92 12.17 16.69 13.81
CA LYS A 92 11.52 15.39 13.91
C LYS A 92 11.75 14.55 12.66
N ALA A 93 11.85 13.25 12.86
CA ALA A 93 11.93 12.28 11.79
C ALA A 93 10.53 11.76 11.40
N GLY A 94 10.21 11.76 10.12
CA GLY A 94 8.95 11.25 9.59
C GLY A 94 8.97 9.75 9.37
N LEU A 95 7.96 9.05 9.87
CA LEU A 95 7.72 7.63 9.62
C LEU A 95 6.53 7.47 8.68
N ASP A 96 6.76 6.91 7.49
CA ASP A 96 5.68 6.59 6.57
C ASP A 96 4.76 5.53 7.19
N GLN A 97 3.48 5.84 7.32
CA GLN A 97 2.49 4.94 7.93
C GLN A 97 1.88 3.96 6.94
N SER A 98 2.11 4.14 5.64
CA SER A 98 1.63 3.23 4.61
C SER A 98 2.54 2.02 4.45
N ALA A 99 2.07 0.84 4.84
CA ALA A 99 2.80 -0.42 4.62
C ALA A 99 3.11 -0.65 3.13
N PHE A 100 2.18 -0.34 2.25
CA PHE A 100 2.35 -0.44 0.81
C PHE A 100 3.50 0.44 0.31
N ARG A 101 3.52 1.73 0.68
CA ARG A 101 4.62 2.64 0.30
C ARG A 101 5.96 2.22 0.89
N LYS A 102 5.98 1.77 2.15
CA LYS A 102 7.21 1.24 2.76
C LYS A 102 7.76 0.04 1.99
N ASN A 103 6.89 -0.85 1.54
CA ASN A 103 7.31 -2.02 0.77
C ASN A 103 7.84 -1.64 -0.62
N ILE A 104 7.24 -0.66 -1.29
CA ILE A 104 7.76 -0.07 -2.54
C ILE A 104 9.17 0.49 -2.31
N GLY A 105 9.32 1.30 -1.27
CA GLY A 105 10.60 1.93 -0.96
C GLY A 105 11.71 0.92 -0.70
N ARG A 106 11.46 -0.12 0.10
CA ARG A 106 12.42 -1.19 0.39
C ARG A 106 12.76 -2.02 -0.84
N THR A 107 11.76 -2.34 -1.65
CA THR A 107 11.94 -3.21 -2.82
C THR A 107 12.73 -2.52 -3.92
N TYR A 108 12.46 -1.23 -4.16
CA TYR A 108 13.03 -0.48 -5.29
C TYR A 108 13.99 0.64 -4.88
N ASN A 109 14.32 0.76 -3.60
CA ASN A 109 15.17 1.82 -3.05
C ASN A 109 14.68 3.23 -3.43
N ILE A 110 13.39 3.49 -3.18
CA ILE A 110 12.73 4.76 -3.50
C ILE A 110 12.46 5.55 -2.22
N LYS A 111 12.72 6.85 -2.27
CA LYS A 111 12.46 7.77 -1.15
C LYS A 111 10.99 7.74 -0.72
N PRO A 112 10.71 7.67 0.59
CA PRO A 112 9.35 7.64 1.13
C PRO A 112 8.53 8.90 0.82
N GLY A 113 7.22 8.78 0.96
CA GLY A 113 6.31 9.89 0.73
C GLY A 113 6.10 10.16 -0.75
N GLU A 114 6.50 11.34 -1.24
CA GLU A 114 6.28 11.72 -2.65
C GLU A 114 6.96 10.79 -3.66
N GLY A 115 8.16 10.29 -3.35
CA GLY A 115 8.88 9.39 -4.25
C GLY A 115 8.13 8.10 -4.52
N THR A 116 7.61 7.46 -3.48
CA THR A 116 6.80 6.24 -3.60
C THR A 116 5.42 6.51 -4.20
N ILE A 117 4.81 7.64 -3.91
CA ILE A 117 3.53 8.05 -4.54
C ILE A 117 3.72 8.28 -6.04
N ASN A 118 4.79 8.94 -6.46
CA ASN A 118 5.11 9.12 -7.87
C ASN A 118 5.35 7.78 -8.56
N TYR A 119 6.07 6.85 -7.91
CA TYR A 119 6.22 5.50 -8.43
C TYR A 119 4.87 4.82 -8.67
N ILE A 120 3.94 4.90 -7.71
CA ILE A 120 2.59 4.35 -7.83
C ILE A 120 1.88 4.96 -9.04
N LYS A 121 1.86 6.29 -9.16
CA LYS A 121 1.18 6.99 -10.25
C LYS A 121 1.76 6.68 -11.62
N ASP A 122 3.07 6.53 -11.72
CA ASP A 122 3.76 6.33 -12.99
C ASP A 122 3.70 4.87 -13.48
N ASN A 123 3.59 3.90 -12.55
CA ASN A 123 3.78 2.49 -12.89
C ASN A 123 2.56 1.61 -12.63
N LEU A 124 1.62 2.04 -11.81
CA LEU A 124 0.54 1.19 -11.31
C LEU A 124 -0.83 1.73 -11.66
N TYR A 125 -1.79 0.85 -11.72
CA TYR A 125 -3.21 1.17 -11.72
C TYR A 125 -3.94 0.34 -10.66
N LEU A 126 -5.18 0.69 -10.37
CA LEU A 126 -5.97 0.13 -9.30
C LEU A 126 -7.14 -0.70 -9.83
N LYS A 127 -7.42 -1.80 -9.16
CA LYS A 127 -8.69 -2.52 -9.20
C LYS A 127 -9.20 -2.67 -7.78
N PHE A 128 -10.53 -2.75 -7.60
CA PHE A 128 -11.11 -3.03 -6.29
C PHE A 128 -12.43 -3.79 -6.42
N HIS A 129 -12.80 -4.42 -5.31
CA HIS A 129 -14.08 -5.10 -5.15
C HIS A 129 -14.66 -4.80 -3.77
N GLU A 130 -15.89 -4.34 -3.73
CA GLU A 130 -16.59 -4.04 -2.48
C GLU A 130 -17.05 -5.33 -1.81
N LEU A 131 -16.80 -5.46 -0.51
CA LEU A 131 -17.19 -6.59 0.32
C LEU A 131 -17.33 -6.12 1.77
N GLU A 132 -18.55 -6.09 2.29
CA GLU A 132 -18.86 -5.51 3.60
C GLU A 132 -18.52 -6.43 4.77
N ASP A 133 -18.57 -7.75 4.59
CA ASP A 133 -18.23 -8.70 5.65
C ASP A 133 -16.74 -8.71 5.91
N LYS A 134 -16.35 -8.30 7.12
CA LYS A 134 -14.96 -8.16 7.52
C LYS A 134 -14.23 -9.51 7.62
N ASP A 135 -14.91 -10.55 8.07
CA ASP A 135 -14.30 -11.87 8.23
C ASP A 135 -14.09 -12.53 6.87
N GLU A 136 -15.07 -12.44 5.97
CA GLU A 136 -14.91 -12.87 4.58
C GLU A 136 -13.78 -12.10 3.89
N LEU A 137 -13.69 -10.79 4.13
CA LEU A 137 -12.66 -9.95 3.55
C LEU A 137 -11.25 -10.37 4.00
N MET A 138 -11.07 -10.71 5.27
CA MET A 138 -9.80 -11.20 5.80
C MET A 138 -9.41 -12.56 5.23
N ILE A 139 -10.35 -13.46 5.07
CA ILE A 139 -10.13 -14.79 4.47
C ILE A 139 -9.73 -14.62 3.01
N LEU A 140 -10.49 -13.83 2.27
CA LEU A 140 -10.25 -13.56 0.86
C LEU A 140 -8.86 -12.93 0.61
N GLU A 141 -8.45 -11.97 1.42
CA GLU A 141 -7.13 -11.35 1.34
C GLU A 141 -6.01 -12.39 1.46
N LYS A 142 -6.08 -13.24 2.49
CA LYS A 142 -5.09 -14.30 2.71
C LYS A 142 -5.02 -15.29 1.56
N GLU A 143 -6.17 -15.74 1.08
CA GLU A 143 -6.25 -16.68 -0.05
C GLU A 143 -5.64 -16.10 -1.32
N LEU A 144 -5.99 -14.85 -1.65
CA LEU A 144 -5.50 -14.19 -2.85
C LEU A 144 -4.01 -13.86 -2.78
N ILE A 145 -3.51 -13.40 -1.63
CA ILE A 145 -2.07 -13.19 -1.43
C ILE A 145 -1.30 -14.52 -1.54
N SER A 146 -1.81 -15.57 -0.93
CA SER A 146 -1.23 -16.91 -1.02
C SER A 146 -1.21 -17.45 -2.45
N LYS A 147 -2.27 -17.23 -3.20
CA LYS A 147 -2.39 -17.68 -4.59
C LYS A 147 -1.50 -16.89 -5.55
N HIS A 148 -1.52 -15.57 -5.46
CA HIS A 148 -0.85 -14.68 -6.43
C HIS A 148 0.59 -14.33 -6.05
N GLN A 149 0.98 -14.48 -4.79
CA GLN A 149 2.31 -14.14 -4.29
C GLN A 149 2.80 -12.74 -4.73
N PRO A 150 2.01 -11.66 -4.54
CA PRO A 150 2.38 -10.34 -5.06
C PRO A 150 3.71 -9.87 -4.50
N VAL A 151 4.58 -9.30 -5.33
CA VAL A 151 5.95 -8.93 -4.96
C VAL A 151 6.04 -7.95 -3.79
N LEU A 152 5.05 -7.05 -3.65
CA LEU A 152 5.03 -6.01 -2.62
C LEU A 152 4.28 -6.40 -1.34
N ASN A 153 3.64 -7.57 -1.28
CA ASN A 153 3.11 -8.11 -0.04
C ASN A 153 4.21 -8.83 0.74
N ILE A 154 4.19 -8.69 2.07
CA ILE A 154 5.08 -9.41 2.98
C ILE A 154 4.32 -10.49 3.73
N SER A 155 3.13 -10.14 4.26
CA SER A 155 2.26 -11.06 5.01
C SER A 155 1.56 -12.05 4.09
N HIS A 156 1.19 -13.21 4.62
CA HIS A 156 0.38 -14.25 3.98
C HIS A 156 1.01 -14.91 2.75
N LYS A 157 2.27 -14.68 2.49
CA LYS A 157 3.03 -15.40 1.48
C LYS A 157 3.50 -16.75 2.02
N TYR A 158 3.68 -17.74 1.12
CA TYR A 158 4.38 -18.95 1.48
C TYR A 158 5.81 -18.59 1.90
N LYS A 159 6.18 -18.99 3.12
CA LYS A 159 7.60 -19.07 3.45
C LYS A 159 8.14 -20.24 2.63
N ILE A 160 9.01 -19.94 1.69
CA ILE A 160 9.86 -20.97 1.10
C ILE A 160 10.71 -21.45 2.26
N SER A 161 10.31 -22.58 2.86
CA SER A 161 11.18 -23.26 3.77
C SER A 161 12.39 -23.69 2.93
N ASN A 162 13.54 -23.09 3.18
CA ASN A 162 14.80 -23.63 2.74
C ASN A 162 15.00 -25.01 3.37
N ARG A 163 14.30 -26.00 2.85
CA ARG A 163 14.68 -27.40 3.00
C ARG A 163 15.65 -27.72 1.88
N LEU A 164 16.80 -27.10 1.96
CA LEU A 164 18.02 -27.65 1.41
C LEU A 164 18.83 -28.15 2.59
N SER A 165 18.49 -29.29 3.02
CA SER A 165 19.42 -30.15 3.76
C SER A 165 20.20 -30.97 2.75
#